data_2b89786410e6a23a94de86802a0a9ca1
#
_entry.id   2b89786410e6a23a94de86802a0a9ca1
#
_cell.length_a   1.000
_cell.length_b   1.000
_cell.length_c   1.000
_cell.angle_alpha   90.00
_cell.angle_beta   90.00
_cell.angle_gamma   90.00
#
_symmetry.space_group_name_H-M   'P 1'
#
loop_
_entity.id
_entity.type
_entity.pdbx_description
1 polymer ?
#
loop_
_entity_poly.entity_id
_entity_poly.type
_entity_poly.pdbx_seq_one_letter_code
_entity_poly.pdbx_strand_id
1 'polypeptide(L)'
;ILDFDRRVRAVVHDVNYVVEQKIDGLSVSLEYVDGEFTRGSTRGDGINGEDVTENLKTIKSIPLTLKDDIPFLEVRGEVFLSRDNFNKINDILEASEQPLFANPRNAAAGSLRQLDPKIAAKRNLDIFVFNIQQIQGKEISTHIEGLEFLKEQGFKTILDKKSYSCIEKAYERILEIGEERGNLYFDIDGAVIKVNELTAREMLGDTAKFPRWSIAYKYPAEKQQTVIRDIKVQVGRTGVLTPLAILDTVHIAGSNVSRATLHNLDFIREKDIRIGDTVIIQKAGDIIPADVEVIKENRDGSEKEFEMPTHCLECGALIVREEGEAEY
;
A
#
# COMPACT_ATOMS: atom_id res chain seq x y z
N ILE A 1 -4.63 -18.60 7.19
CA ILE A 1 -3.26 -19.15 7.17
C ILE A 1 -3.30 -20.66 7.31
N LEU A 2 -3.91 -21.25 8.35
CA LEU A 2 -4.03 -22.71 8.54
C LEU A 2 -4.67 -23.42 7.35
N ASP A 3 -5.70 -22.83 6.73
CA ASP A 3 -6.33 -23.38 5.53
C ASP A 3 -5.39 -23.34 4.30
N PHE A 4 -4.52 -22.35 4.23
CA PHE A 4 -3.47 -22.31 3.20
C PHE A 4 -2.48 -23.48 3.38
N ASP A 5 -1.96 -23.69 4.59
CA ASP A 5 -1.03 -24.79 4.88
C ASP A 5 -1.67 -26.16 4.56
N ARG A 6 -2.91 -26.36 4.97
CA ARG A 6 -3.66 -27.58 4.66
C ARG A 6 -3.74 -27.85 3.15
N ARG A 7 -4.02 -26.82 2.34
CA ARG A 7 -4.09 -26.93 0.88
C ARG A 7 -2.72 -27.22 0.26
N VAL A 8 -1.68 -26.57 0.76
CA VAL A 8 -0.30 -26.79 0.29
C VAL A 8 0.12 -28.22 0.60
N ARG A 9 -0.04 -28.70 1.84
CA ARG A 9 0.37 -30.04 2.28
C ARG A 9 -0.47 -31.17 1.70
N ALA A 10 -1.65 -30.88 1.17
CA ALA A 10 -2.42 -31.84 0.40
C ALA A 10 -1.78 -32.18 -0.95
N VAL A 11 -0.88 -31.33 -1.46
CA VAL A 11 -0.18 -31.52 -2.75
C VAL A 11 1.31 -31.85 -2.53
N VAL A 12 1.95 -31.16 -1.55
CA VAL A 12 3.39 -31.29 -1.27
C VAL A 12 3.57 -31.54 0.23
N HIS A 13 4.17 -32.69 0.60
CA HIS A 13 4.33 -33.09 2.00
C HIS A 13 5.46 -32.34 2.70
N ASP A 14 6.63 -32.25 2.05
CA ASP A 14 7.83 -31.60 2.59
C ASP A 14 7.94 -30.18 2.00
N VAL A 15 7.53 -29.19 2.79
CA VAL A 15 7.52 -27.79 2.37
C VAL A 15 8.01 -26.91 3.51
N ASN A 16 8.82 -25.91 3.15
CA ASN A 16 9.19 -24.81 4.03
C ASN A 16 8.56 -23.50 3.55
N TYR A 17 8.29 -22.64 4.50
CA TYR A 17 7.71 -21.32 4.25
C TYR A 17 8.74 -20.22 4.47
N VAL A 18 8.65 -19.17 3.67
CA VAL A 18 9.36 -17.91 3.85
C VAL A 18 8.35 -16.83 4.13
N VAL A 19 8.68 -15.92 5.04
CA VAL A 19 7.83 -14.78 5.40
C VAL A 19 8.52 -13.49 4.97
N GLU A 20 7.81 -12.65 4.25
CA GLU A 20 8.31 -11.38 3.77
C GLU A 20 7.36 -10.24 4.16
N GLN A 21 7.93 -9.05 4.32
CA GLN A 21 7.15 -7.82 4.49
C GLN A 21 6.40 -7.51 3.20
N LYS A 22 5.10 -7.23 3.31
CA LYS A 22 4.29 -6.78 2.19
C LYS A 22 4.39 -5.26 2.07
N ILE A 23 5.30 -4.83 1.20
CA ILE A 23 5.58 -3.41 0.98
C ILE A 23 4.34 -2.75 0.36
N ASP A 24 4.03 -1.56 0.84
CA ASP A 24 2.96 -0.73 0.31
C ASP A 24 3.49 0.24 -0.73
N GLY A 25 3.43 -0.18 -1.99
CA GLY A 25 4.00 0.54 -3.13
C GLY A 25 3.30 0.24 -4.45
N LEU A 26 4.04 0.32 -5.54
CA LEU A 26 3.60 -0.01 -6.89
C LEU A 26 4.42 -1.17 -7.44
N SER A 27 3.73 -2.25 -7.81
CA SER A 27 4.38 -3.44 -8.36
C SER A 27 4.85 -3.22 -9.79
N VAL A 28 6.10 -3.61 -10.05
CA VAL A 28 6.75 -3.51 -11.36
C VAL A 28 7.46 -4.80 -11.71
N SER A 29 7.60 -5.03 -13.02
CA SER A 29 8.47 -6.06 -13.61
C SER A 29 9.69 -5.40 -14.23
N LEU A 30 10.87 -5.97 -14.04
CA LEU A 30 12.14 -5.54 -14.62
C LEU A 30 12.69 -6.68 -15.48
N GLU A 31 12.97 -6.39 -16.75
CA GLU A 31 13.53 -7.34 -17.71
C GLU A 31 14.98 -6.98 -18.03
N TYR A 32 15.83 -7.99 -18.00
CA TYR A 32 17.24 -7.92 -18.37
C TYR A 32 17.53 -8.93 -19.48
N VAL A 33 18.23 -8.47 -20.49
CA VAL A 33 18.72 -9.29 -21.60
C VAL A 33 20.23 -9.14 -21.67
N ASP A 34 20.95 -10.25 -21.72
CA ASP A 34 22.41 -10.28 -21.72
C ASP A 34 23.01 -9.40 -20.60
N GLY A 35 22.41 -9.50 -19.40
CA GLY A 35 22.81 -8.74 -18.22
C GLY A 35 22.41 -7.25 -18.20
N GLU A 36 21.85 -6.68 -19.27
CA GLU A 36 21.48 -5.27 -19.37
C GLU A 36 19.99 -5.05 -19.09
N PHE A 37 19.65 -4.00 -18.33
CA PHE A 37 18.26 -3.59 -18.07
C PHE A 37 17.63 -3.05 -19.35
N THR A 38 16.67 -3.77 -19.91
CA THR A 38 16.05 -3.45 -21.20
C THR A 38 14.66 -2.87 -21.06
N ARG A 39 13.83 -3.38 -20.16
CA ARG A 39 12.44 -2.95 -20.03
C ARG A 39 11.94 -3.04 -18.59
N GLY A 40 11.13 -2.05 -18.23
CA GLY A 40 10.39 -2.05 -16.97
C GLY A 40 8.94 -1.65 -17.17
N SER A 41 8.02 -2.41 -16.58
CA SER A 41 6.58 -2.19 -16.73
C SER A 41 5.85 -2.27 -15.40
N THR A 42 4.73 -1.54 -15.29
CA THR A 42 3.80 -1.71 -14.17
C THR A 42 3.01 -3.00 -14.33
N ARG A 43 2.43 -3.49 -13.22
CA ARG A 43 1.60 -4.71 -13.26
C ARG A 43 0.36 -4.56 -14.14
N GLY A 44 -0.20 -3.35 -14.27
CA GLY A 44 -1.46 -3.11 -14.97
C GLY A 44 -2.61 -3.99 -14.47
N ASP A 45 -3.38 -4.52 -15.41
CA ASP A 45 -4.47 -5.48 -15.17
C ASP A 45 -3.98 -6.96 -15.01
N GLY A 46 -2.67 -7.16 -15.08
CA GLY A 46 -2.03 -8.48 -15.03
C GLY A 46 -1.65 -9.05 -16.41
N ILE A 47 -2.13 -8.43 -17.50
CA ILE A 47 -1.82 -8.77 -18.89
C ILE A 47 -1.15 -7.58 -19.58
N ASN A 48 -1.69 -6.38 -19.42
CA ASN A 48 -1.19 -5.15 -20.01
C ASN A 48 -0.70 -4.22 -18.89
N GLY A 49 0.58 -3.87 -18.93
CA GLY A 49 1.21 -2.89 -18.05
C GLY A 49 1.69 -1.68 -18.84
N GLU A 50 1.83 -0.55 -18.14
CA GLU A 50 2.43 0.65 -18.72
C GLU A 50 3.95 0.49 -18.74
N ASP A 51 4.59 0.86 -19.85
CA ASP A 51 6.05 0.96 -19.94
C ASP A 51 6.52 2.17 -19.12
N VAL A 52 7.35 1.92 -18.12
CA VAL A 52 7.91 2.93 -17.22
C VAL A 52 9.44 2.82 -17.15
N THR A 53 10.05 2.25 -18.16
CA THR A 53 11.48 1.94 -18.25
C THR A 53 12.34 3.14 -17.91
N GLU A 54 12.09 4.29 -18.53
CA GLU A 54 12.92 5.48 -18.34
C GLU A 54 12.79 6.05 -16.91
N ASN A 55 11.62 5.94 -16.31
CA ASN A 55 11.43 6.36 -14.92
C ASN A 55 12.11 5.38 -13.95
N LEU A 56 12.04 4.07 -14.22
CA LEU A 56 12.72 3.06 -13.40
C LEU A 56 14.23 3.19 -13.46
N LYS A 57 14.82 3.59 -14.58
CA LYS A 57 16.27 3.88 -14.71
C LYS A 57 16.74 4.98 -13.76
N THR A 58 15.85 5.83 -13.27
CA THR A 58 16.19 6.88 -12.29
C THR A 58 16.30 6.37 -10.86
N ILE A 59 15.84 5.16 -10.57
CA ILE A 59 15.89 4.54 -9.25
C ILE A 59 17.27 3.93 -9.03
N LYS A 60 18.04 4.50 -8.11
CA LYS A 60 19.44 4.13 -7.88
C LYS A 60 19.67 2.70 -7.41
N SER A 61 18.66 2.08 -6.81
CA SER A 61 18.71 0.69 -6.35
C SER A 61 18.35 -0.34 -7.43
N ILE A 62 18.07 0.09 -8.65
CA ILE A 62 17.93 -0.78 -9.83
C ILE A 62 19.28 -0.84 -10.53
N PRO A 63 19.96 -2.01 -10.57
CA PRO A 63 21.17 -2.16 -11.36
C PRO A 63 20.82 -2.05 -12.85
N LEU A 64 21.51 -1.17 -13.58
CA LEU A 64 21.34 -1.08 -15.03
C LEU A 64 22.05 -2.21 -15.75
N THR A 65 23.11 -2.77 -15.16
CA THR A 65 23.86 -3.92 -15.64
C THR A 65 24.03 -4.90 -14.49
N LEU A 66 23.76 -6.18 -14.73
CA LEU A 66 23.99 -7.26 -13.77
C LEU A 66 25.49 -7.54 -13.64
N LYS A 67 25.91 -8.18 -12.55
CA LYS A 67 27.31 -8.57 -12.35
C LYS A 67 27.69 -9.83 -13.14
N ASP A 68 26.73 -10.75 -13.29
CA ASP A 68 26.89 -11.98 -14.03
C ASP A 68 26.29 -11.82 -15.44
N ASP A 69 26.84 -12.55 -16.39
CA ASP A 69 26.36 -12.59 -17.77
C ASP A 69 25.13 -13.53 -17.86
N ILE A 70 23.97 -13.00 -17.54
CA ILE A 70 22.70 -13.72 -17.53
C ILE A 70 21.96 -13.45 -18.84
N PRO A 71 21.68 -14.47 -19.66
CA PRO A 71 21.02 -14.28 -20.96
C PRO A 71 19.64 -13.63 -20.85
N PHE A 72 18.84 -14.05 -19.87
CA PHE A 72 17.55 -13.44 -19.58
C PHE A 72 17.19 -13.52 -18.10
N LEU A 73 16.75 -12.40 -17.52
CA LEU A 73 16.22 -12.33 -16.18
C LEU A 73 15.00 -11.41 -16.17
N GLU A 74 13.89 -11.92 -15.67
CA GLU A 74 12.72 -11.12 -15.31
C GLU A 74 12.49 -11.21 -13.82
N VAL A 75 12.41 -10.05 -13.15
CA VAL A 75 12.17 -9.96 -11.72
C VAL A 75 10.97 -9.07 -11.43
N ARG A 76 10.31 -9.34 -10.33
CA ARG A 76 9.24 -8.50 -9.81
C ARG A 76 9.67 -7.79 -8.53
N GLY A 77 9.36 -6.51 -8.46
CA GLY A 77 9.64 -5.67 -7.30
C GLY A 77 8.47 -4.74 -6.96
N GLU A 78 8.58 -4.11 -5.80
CA GLU A 78 7.66 -3.08 -5.35
C GLU A 78 8.41 -1.76 -5.24
N VAL A 79 8.04 -0.79 -6.08
CA VAL A 79 8.54 0.59 -6.00
C VAL A 79 7.80 1.31 -4.90
N PHE A 80 8.53 1.94 -4.02
CA PHE A 80 7.98 2.65 -2.88
C PHE A 80 8.67 3.99 -2.64
N LEU A 81 8.07 4.78 -1.77
CA LEU A 81 8.63 6.01 -1.28
C LEU A 81 8.85 5.90 0.24
N SER A 82 10.05 6.26 0.70
CA SER A 82 10.30 6.32 2.14
C SER A 82 9.45 7.41 2.80
N ARG A 83 9.13 7.23 4.09
CA ARG A 83 8.37 8.23 4.88
C ARG A 83 9.02 9.61 4.84
N ASP A 84 10.34 9.67 4.98
CA ASP A 84 11.10 10.94 4.93
C ASP A 84 10.98 11.63 3.56
N ASN A 85 11.09 10.87 2.47
CA ASN A 85 10.96 11.44 1.13
C ASN A 85 9.52 11.86 0.83
N PHE A 86 8.53 11.11 1.32
CA PHE A 86 7.12 11.47 1.21
C PHE A 86 6.83 12.80 1.90
N ASN A 87 7.31 13.00 3.13
CA ASN A 87 7.14 14.25 3.85
C ASN A 87 7.80 15.42 3.11
N LYS A 88 9.05 15.26 2.66
CA LYS A 88 9.75 16.29 1.87
C LYS A 88 9.03 16.68 0.58
N ILE A 89 8.42 15.70 -0.10
CA ILE A 89 7.65 15.98 -1.33
C ILE A 89 6.41 16.79 -0.98
N ASN A 90 5.67 16.41 0.06
CA ASN A 90 4.48 17.15 0.47
C ASN A 90 4.82 18.55 0.97
N ASP A 91 5.91 18.75 1.71
CA ASP A 91 6.39 20.08 2.10
C ASP A 91 6.64 20.99 0.87
N ILE A 92 7.24 20.44 -0.19
CA ILE A 92 7.48 21.18 -1.45
C ILE A 92 6.17 21.50 -2.16
N LEU A 93 5.22 20.56 -2.20
CA LEU A 93 3.92 20.75 -2.83
C LEU A 93 3.10 21.81 -2.08
N GLU A 94 3.11 21.76 -0.75
CA GLU A 94 2.44 22.73 0.11
C GLU A 94 3.01 24.15 -0.11
N ALA A 95 4.34 24.28 -0.11
CA ALA A 95 5.01 25.56 -0.38
C ALA A 95 4.72 26.12 -1.79
N SER A 96 4.30 25.25 -2.72
CA SER A 96 3.95 25.59 -4.10
C SER A 96 2.44 25.69 -4.34
N GLU A 97 1.63 25.62 -3.26
CA GLU A 97 0.15 25.62 -3.32
C GLU A 97 -0.43 24.52 -4.22
N GLN A 98 0.26 23.37 -4.29
CA GLN A 98 -0.16 22.21 -5.08
C GLN A 98 -0.84 21.15 -4.21
N PRO A 99 -1.75 20.34 -4.80
CA PRO A 99 -2.39 19.25 -4.06
C PRO A 99 -1.37 18.26 -3.48
N LEU A 100 -1.51 17.94 -2.20
CA LEU A 100 -0.65 17.00 -1.51
C LEU A 100 -0.98 15.54 -1.88
N PHE A 101 0.01 14.68 -1.81
CA PHE A 101 -0.23 13.25 -1.88
C PHE A 101 -0.84 12.74 -0.57
N ALA A 102 -1.83 11.87 -0.68
CA ALA A 102 -2.53 11.31 0.47
C ALA A 102 -1.68 10.31 1.27
N ASN A 103 -0.82 9.55 0.61
CA ASN A 103 0.03 8.53 1.20
C ASN A 103 1.28 8.23 0.35
N PRO A 104 2.30 7.54 0.91
CA PRO A 104 3.54 7.19 0.19
C PRO A 104 3.31 6.35 -1.07
N ARG A 105 2.33 5.43 -1.07
CA ARG A 105 2.00 4.58 -2.23
C ARG A 105 1.49 5.42 -3.40
N ASN A 106 0.54 6.32 -3.16
CA ASN A 106 0.01 7.20 -4.20
C ASN A 106 1.09 8.14 -4.73
N ALA A 107 1.97 8.64 -3.85
CA ALA A 107 3.11 9.45 -4.25
C ALA A 107 4.11 8.67 -5.11
N ALA A 108 4.40 7.41 -4.77
CA ALA A 108 5.26 6.54 -5.58
C ALA A 108 4.64 6.25 -6.95
N ALA A 109 3.36 5.85 -6.99
CA ALA A 109 2.64 5.56 -8.24
C ALA A 109 2.55 6.79 -9.14
N GLY A 110 2.18 7.96 -8.59
CA GLY A 110 2.10 9.22 -9.33
C GLY A 110 3.47 9.69 -9.82
N SER A 111 4.54 9.42 -9.07
CA SER A 111 5.91 9.77 -9.47
C SER A 111 6.45 8.86 -10.56
N LEU A 112 6.15 7.55 -10.50
CA LEU A 112 6.62 6.58 -11.50
C LEU A 112 5.92 6.74 -12.85
N ARG A 113 4.72 7.31 -12.89
CA ARG A 113 3.93 7.56 -14.11
C ARG A 113 4.15 8.94 -14.72
N GLN A 114 5.16 9.70 -14.27
CA GLN A 114 5.49 10.99 -14.87
C GLN A 114 6.01 10.82 -16.31
N LEU A 115 5.59 11.71 -17.20
CA LEU A 115 6.08 11.71 -18.58
C LEU A 115 7.55 12.14 -18.68
N ASP A 116 8.00 13.02 -17.78
CA ASP A 116 9.41 13.45 -17.69
C ASP A 116 10.14 12.67 -16.58
N PRO A 117 11.11 11.79 -16.94
CA PRO A 117 11.91 11.03 -15.98
C PRO A 117 12.68 11.91 -14.97
N LYS A 118 12.95 13.16 -15.31
CA LYS A 118 13.62 14.09 -14.39
C LYS A 118 12.76 14.40 -13.17
N ILE A 119 11.44 14.34 -13.29
CA ILE A 119 10.53 14.49 -12.15
C ILE A 119 10.62 13.26 -11.26
N ALA A 120 10.57 12.06 -11.83
CA ALA A 120 10.74 10.81 -11.09
C ALA A 120 12.09 10.77 -10.34
N ALA A 121 13.18 11.19 -11.00
CA ALA A 121 14.51 11.26 -10.40
C ALA A 121 14.58 12.12 -9.14
N LYS A 122 13.87 13.27 -9.10
CA LYS A 122 13.83 14.18 -7.95
C LYS A 122 13.03 13.61 -6.76
N ARG A 123 12.17 12.63 -7.00
CA ARG A 123 11.32 12.02 -5.96
C ARG A 123 12.06 11.00 -5.09
N ASN A 124 13.27 10.56 -5.51
CA ASN A 124 14.07 9.56 -4.79
C ASN A 124 13.26 8.31 -4.45
N LEU A 125 12.62 7.73 -5.46
CA LEU A 125 11.95 6.43 -5.35
C LEU A 125 12.97 5.33 -5.02
N ASP A 126 12.50 4.28 -4.37
CA ASP A 126 13.28 3.10 -4.06
C ASP A 126 12.51 1.83 -4.44
N ILE A 127 13.16 0.67 -4.50
CA ILE A 127 12.53 -0.59 -4.86
C ILE A 127 13.04 -1.72 -3.98
N PHE A 128 12.14 -2.64 -3.61
CA PHE A 128 12.53 -3.98 -3.17
C PHE A 128 12.12 -5.01 -4.22
N VAL A 129 13.07 -5.82 -4.65
CA VAL A 129 12.80 -6.95 -5.53
C VAL A 129 12.54 -8.18 -4.69
N PHE A 130 11.41 -8.84 -4.94
CA PHE A 130 10.89 -9.91 -4.09
C PHE A 130 10.60 -11.23 -4.82
N ASN A 131 10.80 -11.29 -6.13
CA ASN A 131 10.58 -12.53 -6.88
C ASN A 131 11.32 -12.55 -8.22
N ILE A 132 11.88 -13.70 -8.57
CA ILE A 132 12.31 -14.02 -9.92
C ILE A 132 11.11 -14.61 -10.64
N GLN A 133 10.70 -14.00 -11.77
CA GLN A 133 9.64 -14.51 -12.62
C GLN A 133 10.16 -15.49 -13.64
N GLN A 134 11.30 -15.16 -14.24
CA GLN A 134 11.97 -16.00 -15.22
C GLN A 134 13.47 -15.76 -15.16
N ILE A 135 14.26 -16.81 -15.34
CA ILE A 135 15.71 -16.75 -15.45
C ILE A 135 16.19 -17.80 -16.46
N GLN A 136 17.20 -17.44 -17.26
CA GLN A 136 17.91 -18.37 -18.15
C GLN A 136 19.40 -18.33 -17.82
N GLY A 137 20.05 -19.46 -17.95
CA GLY A 137 21.50 -19.59 -17.73
C GLY A 137 21.89 -19.85 -16.28
N LYS A 138 20.92 -19.92 -15.33
CA LYS A 138 21.18 -20.28 -13.93
C LYS A 138 20.01 -21.08 -13.36
N GLU A 139 20.34 -22.14 -12.64
CA GLU A 139 19.36 -22.91 -11.87
C GLU A 139 19.25 -22.36 -10.46
N ILE A 140 18.03 -22.23 -9.96
CA ILE A 140 17.70 -21.79 -8.61
C ILE A 140 16.65 -22.76 -8.07
N SER A 141 16.91 -23.31 -6.89
CA SER A 141 16.07 -24.36 -6.29
C SER A 141 15.08 -23.81 -5.28
N THR A 142 15.45 -22.73 -4.58
CA THR A 142 14.63 -22.15 -3.52
C THR A 142 14.46 -20.65 -3.67
N HIS A 143 13.41 -20.14 -3.07
CA HIS A 143 13.14 -18.69 -3.06
C HIS A 143 14.24 -17.89 -2.35
N ILE A 144 14.74 -18.40 -1.22
CA ILE A 144 15.84 -17.75 -0.48
C ILE A 144 17.09 -17.68 -1.37
N GLU A 145 17.46 -18.78 -2.04
CA GLU A 145 18.58 -18.79 -2.98
C GLU A 145 18.40 -17.75 -4.09
N GLY A 146 17.17 -17.63 -4.62
CA GLY A 146 16.85 -16.62 -5.62
C GLY A 146 17.03 -15.19 -5.11
N LEU A 147 16.59 -14.88 -3.88
CA LEU A 147 16.77 -13.56 -3.28
C LEU A 147 18.25 -13.27 -2.96
N GLU A 148 19.03 -14.26 -2.53
CA GLU A 148 20.47 -14.13 -2.32
C GLU A 148 21.19 -13.84 -3.65
N PHE A 149 20.87 -14.58 -4.70
CA PHE A 149 21.36 -14.31 -6.04
C PHE A 149 21.02 -12.88 -6.50
N LEU A 150 19.77 -12.43 -6.35
CA LEU A 150 19.38 -11.08 -6.72
C LEU A 150 20.19 -10.02 -5.94
N LYS A 151 20.42 -10.24 -4.66
CA LYS A 151 21.27 -9.37 -3.85
C LYS A 151 22.70 -9.32 -4.34
N GLU A 152 23.26 -10.46 -4.76
CA GLU A 152 24.61 -10.54 -5.37
C GLU A 152 24.66 -9.75 -6.68
N GLN A 153 23.58 -9.76 -7.48
CA GLN A 153 23.46 -8.98 -8.71
C GLN A 153 23.29 -7.46 -8.47
N GLY A 154 23.12 -7.03 -7.23
CA GLY A 154 23.02 -5.62 -6.86
C GLY A 154 21.59 -5.12 -6.60
N PHE A 155 20.58 -6.01 -6.65
CA PHE A 155 19.23 -5.64 -6.28
C PHE A 155 19.08 -5.47 -4.77
N LYS A 156 18.17 -4.58 -4.39
CA LYS A 156 17.72 -4.46 -3.03
C LYS A 156 16.61 -5.46 -2.76
N THR A 157 16.84 -6.38 -1.84
CA THR A 157 15.89 -7.43 -1.45
C THR A 157 15.59 -7.36 0.04
N ILE A 158 14.36 -7.73 0.43
CA ILE A 158 14.04 -8.01 1.83
C ILE A 158 14.35 -9.48 2.04
N LEU A 159 15.43 -9.74 2.73
CA LEU A 159 15.88 -11.08 3.01
C LEU A 159 15.77 -11.37 4.51
N ASP A 160 14.69 -12.02 4.93
CA ASP A 160 14.70 -12.84 6.14
C ASP A 160 15.25 -14.21 5.72
N LYS A 161 16.50 -14.49 6.09
CA LYS A 161 17.21 -15.74 5.71
C LYS A 161 16.62 -17.00 6.35
N LYS A 162 15.45 -16.88 6.99
CA LYS A 162 14.82 -17.97 7.71
C LYS A 162 13.73 -18.61 6.87
N SER A 163 13.79 -19.94 6.79
CA SER A 163 12.67 -20.77 6.37
C SER A 163 12.04 -21.46 7.57
N TYR A 164 10.75 -21.69 7.49
CA TYR A 164 9.94 -22.25 8.57
C TYR A 164 9.29 -23.55 8.09
N SER A 165 9.59 -24.67 8.78
CA SER A 165 9.03 -25.98 8.45
C SER A 165 7.57 -26.16 8.90
N CYS A 166 7.05 -25.29 9.77
CA CYS A 166 5.67 -25.29 10.19
C CYS A 166 5.04 -23.89 10.06
N ILE A 167 3.76 -23.88 9.80
CA ILE A 167 3.00 -22.65 9.52
C ILE A 167 2.83 -21.78 10.77
N GLU A 168 2.82 -22.38 11.95
CA GLU A 168 2.69 -21.68 13.22
C GLU A 168 3.89 -20.76 13.45
N LYS A 169 5.11 -21.23 13.20
CA LYS A 169 6.34 -20.41 13.30
C LYS A 169 6.38 -19.31 12.23
N ALA A 170 5.89 -19.60 11.04
CA ALA A 170 5.74 -18.57 10.01
C ALA A 170 4.73 -17.50 10.45
N TYR A 171 3.65 -17.89 11.14
CA TYR A 171 2.69 -16.95 11.70
C TYR A 171 3.24 -16.11 12.85
N GLU A 172 4.02 -16.71 13.76
CA GLU A 172 4.75 -15.97 14.80
C GLU A 172 5.61 -14.86 14.18
N ARG A 173 6.35 -15.18 13.10
CA ARG A 173 7.14 -14.18 12.37
C ARG A 173 6.31 -13.07 11.76
N ILE A 174 5.11 -13.37 11.25
CA ILE A 174 4.17 -12.34 10.77
C ILE A 174 3.80 -11.38 11.89
N LEU A 175 3.51 -11.87 13.09
CA LEU A 175 3.16 -11.03 14.23
C LEU A 175 4.33 -10.13 14.64
N GLU A 176 5.55 -10.66 14.70
CA GLU A 176 6.77 -9.89 14.97
C GLU A 176 6.96 -8.75 13.95
N ILE A 177 6.81 -9.04 12.64
CA ILE A 177 6.88 -8.00 11.58
C ILE A 177 5.81 -6.92 11.82
N GLY A 178 4.61 -7.32 12.28
CA GLY A 178 3.55 -6.39 12.62
C GLY A 178 3.91 -5.44 13.77
N GLU A 179 4.59 -5.94 14.79
CA GLU A 179 5.09 -5.13 15.92
C GLU A 179 6.22 -4.19 15.47
N GLU A 180 7.11 -4.66 14.59
CA GLU A 180 8.26 -3.91 14.09
C GLU A 180 7.87 -2.84 13.04
N ARG A 181 6.67 -2.89 12.45
CA ARG A 181 6.28 -2.04 11.30
C ARG A 181 6.41 -0.53 11.55
N GLY A 182 6.19 -0.08 12.78
CA GLY A 182 6.34 1.32 13.16
C GLY A 182 7.77 1.86 13.01
N ASN A 183 8.77 0.97 13.14
CA ASN A 183 10.19 1.31 13.09
C ASN A 183 10.77 1.28 11.66
N LEU A 184 10.00 0.82 10.68
CA LEU A 184 10.44 0.78 9.28
C LEU A 184 10.44 2.20 8.69
N TYR A 185 11.38 2.47 7.80
CA TYR A 185 11.44 3.75 7.07
C TYR A 185 10.51 3.78 5.84
N PHE A 186 9.79 2.70 5.58
CA PHE A 186 8.78 2.53 4.53
C PHE A 186 7.52 1.87 5.11
N ASP A 187 6.42 1.95 4.38
CA ASP A 187 5.15 1.39 4.81
C ASP A 187 4.95 -0.05 4.32
N ILE A 188 4.32 -0.85 5.17
CA ILE A 188 3.85 -2.20 4.86
C ILE A 188 2.37 -2.34 5.23
N ASP A 189 1.59 -3.03 4.41
CA ASP A 189 0.18 -3.30 4.67
C ASP A 189 -0.08 -4.73 5.18
N GLY A 190 0.99 -5.53 5.29
CA GLY A 190 0.90 -6.92 5.70
C GLY A 190 2.23 -7.65 5.67
N ALA A 191 2.14 -8.96 5.61
CA ALA A 191 3.23 -9.88 5.31
C ALA A 191 2.77 -10.92 4.29
N VAL A 192 3.71 -11.55 3.61
CA VAL A 192 3.43 -12.60 2.62
C VAL A 192 4.15 -13.86 3.04
N ILE A 193 3.40 -14.97 3.12
CA ILE A 193 3.97 -16.31 3.25
C ILE A 193 4.12 -16.89 1.84
N LYS A 194 5.28 -17.45 1.56
CA LYS A 194 5.57 -18.15 0.29
C LYS A 194 6.15 -19.52 0.57
N VAL A 195 5.81 -20.49 -0.26
CA VAL A 195 6.52 -21.78 -0.29
C VAL A 195 7.95 -21.52 -0.77
N ASN A 196 8.95 -22.05 -0.07
CA ASN A 196 10.36 -21.79 -0.37
C ASN A 196 10.85 -22.58 -1.60
N GLU A 197 10.48 -23.84 -1.72
CA GLU A 197 10.92 -24.75 -2.78
C GLU A 197 10.24 -24.41 -4.11
N LEU A 198 11.00 -24.10 -5.17
CA LEU A 198 10.43 -23.69 -6.46
C LEU A 198 9.76 -24.87 -7.17
N THR A 199 10.27 -26.09 -7.05
CA THR A 199 9.61 -27.27 -7.58
C THR A 199 8.24 -27.54 -6.96
N ALA A 200 8.10 -27.25 -5.66
CA ALA A 200 6.82 -27.32 -4.97
C ALA A 200 5.83 -26.27 -5.49
N ARG A 201 6.30 -25.07 -5.85
CA ARG A 201 5.46 -24.03 -6.46
C ARG A 201 4.90 -24.46 -7.81
N GLU A 202 5.72 -25.11 -8.64
CA GLU A 202 5.29 -25.68 -9.94
C GLU A 202 4.18 -26.73 -9.75
N MET A 203 4.33 -27.61 -8.76
CA MET A 203 3.31 -28.62 -8.43
C MET A 203 1.99 -28.01 -7.94
N LEU A 204 2.07 -26.94 -7.15
CA LEU A 204 0.90 -26.23 -6.63
C LEU A 204 0.20 -25.41 -7.71
N GLY A 205 0.97 -24.84 -8.62
CA GLY A 205 0.50 -24.01 -9.73
C GLY A 205 -0.18 -22.72 -9.28
N ASP A 206 -0.86 -22.09 -10.24
CA ASP A 206 -1.56 -20.83 -10.07
C ASP A 206 -3.07 -21.01 -10.32
N THR A 207 -3.85 -20.11 -9.75
CA THR A 207 -5.22 -19.87 -10.19
C THR A 207 -5.24 -18.76 -11.24
N ALA A 208 -6.38 -18.52 -11.88
CA ALA A 208 -6.49 -17.42 -12.84
C ALA A 208 -6.14 -16.02 -12.26
N LYS A 209 -6.16 -15.88 -10.94
CA LYS A 209 -5.92 -14.57 -10.27
C LYS A 209 -4.72 -14.57 -9.31
N PHE A 210 -4.42 -15.69 -8.66
CA PHE A 210 -3.44 -15.75 -7.57
C PHE A 210 -2.65 -17.06 -7.59
N PRO A 211 -1.37 -17.02 -7.17
CA PRO A 211 -0.58 -18.23 -6.96
C PRO A 211 -1.12 -19.03 -5.78
N ARG A 212 -1.08 -20.38 -5.88
CA ARG A 212 -1.49 -21.27 -4.80
C ARG A 212 -0.39 -21.49 -3.75
N TRP A 213 0.84 -21.11 -4.09
CA TRP A 213 2.03 -21.26 -3.25
C TRP A 213 2.32 -20.02 -2.38
N SER A 214 1.46 -19.03 -2.40
CA SER A 214 1.64 -17.81 -1.60
C SER A 214 0.32 -17.28 -1.05
N ILE A 215 0.39 -16.69 0.14
CA ILE A 215 -0.75 -16.01 0.77
C ILE A 215 -0.29 -14.72 1.44
N ALA A 216 -1.06 -13.66 1.28
CA ALA A 216 -0.88 -12.41 1.99
C ALA A 216 -1.70 -12.40 3.29
N TYR A 217 -1.07 -11.98 4.37
CA TYR A 217 -1.72 -11.62 5.62
C TYR A 217 -1.73 -10.09 5.73
N LYS A 218 -2.90 -9.51 5.85
CA LYS A 218 -3.05 -8.07 6.08
C LYS A 218 -3.21 -7.81 7.56
N TYR A 219 -2.41 -6.86 8.07
CA TYR A 219 -2.58 -6.44 9.46
C TYR A 219 -3.92 -5.74 9.65
N PRO A 220 -4.53 -5.88 10.83
CA PRO A 220 -5.67 -5.05 11.18
C PRO A 220 -5.31 -3.57 11.01
N ALA A 221 -6.25 -2.79 10.50
CA ALA A 221 -6.06 -1.36 10.38
C ALA A 221 -5.80 -0.76 11.76
N GLU A 222 -4.85 0.18 11.82
CA GLU A 222 -4.58 0.89 13.07
C GLU A 222 -5.77 1.76 13.42
N LYS A 223 -6.17 1.71 14.70
CA LYS A 223 -7.20 2.57 15.25
C LYS A 223 -6.55 3.60 16.17
N GLN A 224 -6.99 4.85 16.06
CA GLN A 224 -6.56 5.92 16.94
C GLN A 224 -7.76 6.72 17.41
N GLN A 225 -7.66 7.20 18.66
CA GLN A 225 -8.66 8.06 19.26
C GLN A 225 -8.30 9.52 18.98
N THR A 226 -9.31 10.31 18.59
CA THR A 226 -9.18 11.75 18.33
C THR A 226 -10.48 12.47 18.63
N VAL A 227 -10.50 13.81 18.48
CA VAL A 227 -11.68 14.64 18.72
C VAL A 227 -12.09 15.33 17.43
N ILE A 228 -13.39 15.34 17.12
CA ILE A 228 -13.96 16.12 16.02
C ILE A 228 -14.04 17.57 16.44
N ARG A 229 -13.25 18.44 15.83
CA ARG A 229 -13.26 19.90 16.10
C ARG A 229 -14.29 20.64 15.30
N ASP A 230 -14.58 20.16 14.09
CA ASP A 230 -15.54 20.78 13.18
C ASP A 230 -16.01 19.77 12.14
N ILE A 231 -17.12 20.03 11.46
CA ILE A 231 -17.57 19.28 10.29
C ILE A 231 -17.79 20.28 9.16
N LYS A 232 -16.99 20.16 8.09
CA LYS A 232 -17.07 21.00 6.89
C LYS A 232 -17.68 20.22 5.74
N VAL A 233 -18.24 20.93 4.78
CA VAL A 233 -18.79 20.34 3.55
C VAL A 233 -17.83 20.64 2.40
N GLN A 234 -17.47 19.62 1.65
CA GLN A 234 -16.71 19.73 0.40
C GLN A 234 -17.63 19.52 -0.80
N VAL A 235 -17.40 20.30 -1.86
CA VAL A 235 -18.12 20.17 -3.12
C VAL A 235 -17.29 19.29 -4.06
N GLY A 236 -17.82 18.13 -4.45
CA GLY A 236 -17.20 17.23 -5.43
C GLY A 236 -17.27 17.78 -6.86
N ARG A 237 -16.53 17.18 -7.78
CA ARG A 237 -16.53 17.59 -9.21
C ARG A 237 -17.89 17.47 -9.89
N THR A 238 -18.74 16.60 -9.40
CA THR A 238 -20.12 16.40 -9.89
C THR A 238 -21.15 17.29 -9.19
N GLY A 239 -20.72 18.14 -8.23
CA GLY A 239 -21.60 18.98 -7.44
C GLY A 239 -22.06 18.31 -6.13
N VAL A 240 -21.77 17.02 -5.94
CA VAL A 240 -22.13 16.28 -4.71
C VAL A 240 -21.43 16.86 -3.50
N LEU A 241 -22.17 17.04 -2.42
CA LEU A 241 -21.71 17.60 -1.15
C LEU A 241 -21.31 16.47 -0.18
N THR A 242 -20.05 16.44 0.20
CA THR A 242 -19.51 15.42 1.11
C THR A 242 -19.11 16.06 2.44
N PRO A 243 -19.70 15.65 3.57
CA PRO A 243 -19.27 16.08 4.90
C PRO A 243 -17.89 15.52 5.24
N LEU A 244 -17.04 16.35 5.84
CA LEU A 244 -15.68 16.06 6.24
C LEU A 244 -15.45 16.46 7.69
N ALA A 245 -15.10 15.52 8.56
CA ALA A 245 -14.69 15.82 9.92
C ALA A 245 -13.30 16.44 9.93
N ILE A 246 -13.14 17.54 10.65
CA ILE A 246 -11.87 18.15 11.02
C ILE A 246 -11.50 17.61 12.41
N LEU A 247 -10.34 16.98 12.51
CA LEU A 247 -9.92 16.24 13.69
C LEU A 247 -8.70 16.88 14.35
N ASP A 248 -8.52 16.65 15.64
CA ASP A 248 -7.18 16.80 16.22
C ASP A 248 -6.24 15.86 15.48
N THR A 249 -5.08 16.37 15.08
CA THR A 249 -4.12 15.57 14.29
C THR A 249 -3.61 14.40 15.09
N VAL A 250 -3.77 13.20 14.56
CA VAL A 250 -3.23 11.96 15.12
C VAL A 250 -2.37 11.22 14.10
N HIS A 251 -1.41 10.46 14.58
CA HIS A 251 -0.53 9.66 13.75
C HIS A 251 -1.09 8.25 13.61
N ILE A 252 -1.42 7.83 12.39
CA ILE A 252 -1.96 6.49 12.07
C ILE A 252 -1.20 5.93 10.88
N ALA A 253 -0.64 4.74 11.04
CA ALA A 253 0.04 4.00 9.97
C ALA A 253 1.03 4.89 9.18
N GLY A 254 1.90 5.60 9.90
CA GLY A 254 2.96 6.42 9.30
C GLY A 254 2.49 7.75 8.70
N SER A 255 1.23 8.14 8.86
CA SER A 255 0.67 9.39 8.32
C SER A 255 -0.01 10.24 9.40
N ASN A 256 0.12 11.56 9.29
CA ASN A 256 -0.65 12.48 10.12
C ASN A 256 -2.05 12.64 9.54
N VAL A 257 -3.06 12.32 10.34
CA VAL A 257 -4.47 12.39 9.98
C VAL A 257 -5.13 13.50 10.75
N SER A 258 -5.66 14.50 10.04
CA SER A 258 -6.41 15.64 10.59
C SER A 258 -7.82 15.77 10.01
N ARG A 259 -8.21 14.85 9.11
CA ARG A 259 -9.51 14.85 8.44
C ARG A 259 -10.03 13.44 8.25
N ALA A 260 -11.35 13.25 8.33
CA ALA A 260 -12.02 11.99 7.98
C ALA A 260 -13.28 12.27 7.17
N THR A 261 -13.55 11.44 6.14
CA THR A 261 -14.82 11.56 5.41
C THR A 261 -15.95 11.02 6.25
N LEU A 262 -17.09 11.72 6.23
CA LEU A 262 -18.32 11.29 6.87
C LEU A 262 -19.37 10.84 5.84
N HIS A 263 -18.94 10.60 4.61
CA HIS A 263 -19.72 10.11 3.47
C HIS A 263 -20.92 11.03 3.13
N ASN A 264 -21.97 11.02 3.94
CA ASN A 264 -23.20 11.79 3.75
C ASN A 264 -23.87 12.10 5.09
N LEU A 265 -24.95 12.86 5.05
CA LEU A 265 -25.70 13.24 6.26
C LEU A 265 -26.37 12.04 6.95
N ASP A 266 -26.78 11.05 6.19
CA ASP A 266 -27.43 9.85 6.76
C ASP A 266 -26.42 9.03 7.59
N PHE A 267 -25.18 8.91 7.14
CA PHE A 267 -24.10 8.30 7.92
C PHE A 267 -23.85 9.05 9.25
N ILE A 268 -23.82 10.38 9.22
CA ILE A 268 -23.67 11.21 10.43
C ILE A 268 -24.80 10.93 11.42
N ARG A 269 -26.04 10.86 10.93
CA ARG A 269 -27.22 10.61 11.75
C ARG A 269 -27.29 9.18 12.30
N GLU A 270 -26.99 8.19 11.45
CA GLU A 270 -26.95 6.77 11.85
C GLU A 270 -25.93 6.52 12.96
N LYS A 271 -24.73 7.10 12.83
CA LYS A 271 -23.66 6.98 13.82
C LYS A 271 -23.80 7.97 14.98
N ASP A 272 -24.75 8.90 14.91
CA ASP A 272 -24.96 9.99 15.88
C ASP A 272 -23.65 10.77 16.11
N ILE A 273 -23.01 11.19 15.02
CA ILE A 273 -21.74 11.92 15.06
C ILE A 273 -22.02 13.41 15.32
N ARG A 274 -21.29 13.99 16.29
CA ARG A 274 -21.42 15.40 16.67
C ARG A 274 -20.07 16.10 16.68
N ILE A 275 -20.09 17.41 16.47
CA ILE A 275 -18.90 18.26 16.66
C ILE A 275 -18.59 18.27 18.16
N GLY A 276 -17.36 17.97 18.53
CA GLY A 276 -16.92 17.81 19.92
C GLY A 276 -16.77 16.35 20.34
N ASP A 277 -17.32 15.40 19.57
CA ASP A 277 -17.20 13.98 19.90
C ASP A 277 -15.76 13.50 19.93
N THR A 278 -15.47 12.64 20.90
CA THR A 278 -14.32 11.76 20.87
C THR A 278 -14.63 10.56 20.01
N VAL A 279 -13.81 10.30 19.01
CA VAL A 279 -14.01 9.25 18.01
C VAL A 279 -12.81 8.35 17.89
N ILE A 280 -13.04 7.09 17.54
CA ILE A 280 -12.03 6.19 17.04
C ILE A 280 -12.07 6.27 15.52
N ILE A 281 -10.94 6.60 14.93
CA ILE A 281 -10.76 6.57 13.48
C ILE A 281 -9.88 5.40 13.09
N GLN A 282 -10.21 4.78 11.96
CA GLN A 282 -9.50 3.67 11.40
C GLN A 282 -9.09 4.01 9.97
N LYS A 283 -7.80 3.83 9.65
CA LYS A 283 -7.34 3.97 8.28
C LYS A 283 -7.65 2.67 7.52
N ALA A 284 -8.73 2.69 6.73
CA ALA A 284 -9.08 1.60 5.84
C ALA A 284 -8.39 1.81 4.48
N GLY A 285 -7.27 1.12 4.25
CA GLY A 285 -6.53 1.23 2.98
C GLY A 285 -5.83 2.58 2.78
N ASP A 286 -5.71 3.00 1.53
CA ASP A 286 -4.77 4.02 1.07
C ASP A 286 -5.21 5.49 1.22
N ILE A 287 -6.44 5.77 1.63
CA ILE A 287 -7.03 7.11 1.51
C ILE A 287 -7.61 7.57 2.86
N ILE A 288 -8.22 8.73 2.89
CA ILE A 288 -8.84 9.39 4.05
C ILE A 288 -9.58 8.37 4.93
N PRO A 289 -9.37 8.33 6.25
CA PRO A 289 -10.12 7.47 7.15
C PRO A 289 -11.63 7.60 6.92
N ALA A 290 -12.29 6.48 6.68
CA ALA A 290 -13.71 6.43 6.37
C ALA A 290 -14.55 5.82 7.50
N ASP A 291 -13.91 5.06 8.39
CA ASP A 291 -14.57 4.48 9.56
C ASP A 291 -14.37 5.40 10.78
N VAL A 292 -15.45 6.03 11.19
CA VAL A 292 -15.51 6.87 12.39
C VAL A 292 -16.50 6.22 13.37
N GLU A 293 -16.01 5.87 14.56
CA GLU A 293 -16.79 5.28 15.64
C GLU A 293 -16.81 6.24 16.82
N VAL A 294 -18.00 6.65 17.27
CA VAL A 294 -18.16 7.61 18.38
C VAL A 294 -18.04 6.90 19.72
N ILE A 295 -17.22 7.45 20.62
CA ILE A 295 -17.15 7.02 22.03
C ILE A 295 -18.14 7.85 22.84
N LYS A 296 -19.40 7.39 22.88
CA LYS A 296 -20.50 8.13 23.53
C LYS A 296 -20.30 8.34 25.02
N GLU A 297 -19.54 7.46 25.66
CA GLU A 297 -19.20 7.55 27.09
C GLU A 297 -18.36 8.78 27.43
N ASN A 298 -17.67 9.34 26.45
CA ASN A 298 -16.82 10.52 26.64
C ASN A 298 -17.57 11.84 26.43
N ARG A 299 -18.86 11.81 26.11
CA ARG A 299 -19.68 13.02 25.94
C ARG A 299 -19.94 13.70 27.28
N ASP A 300 -19.79 15.03 27.31
CA ASP A 300 -20.05 15.87 28.45
C ASP A 300 -21.30 16.78 28.29
N GLY A 301 -21.94 16.70 27.11
CA GLY A 301 -23.14 17.50 26.77
C GLY A 301 -22.82 18.80 26.04
N SER A 302 -21.56 19.06 25.72
CA SER A 302 -21.13 20.23 24.92
C SER A 302 -21.15 19.97 23.41
N GLU A 303 -21.35 18.71 23.01
CA GLU A 303 -21.34 18.28 21.63
C GLU A 303 -22.52 18.90 20.84
N LYS A 304 -22.21 19.31 19.60
CA LYS A 304 -23.20 19.99 18.74
C LYS A 304 -23.54 19.09 17.55
N GLU A 305 -24.83 19.00 17.27
CA GLU A 305 -25.29 18.33 16.05
C GLU A 305 -24.84 19.12 14.81
N PHE A 306 -24.53 18.36 13.75
CA PHE A 306 -24.21 18.97 12.46
C PHE A 306 -25.46 19.12 11.62
N GLU A 307 -25.62 20.33 11.06
CA GLU A 307 -26.65 20.61 10.09
C GLU A 307 -26.06 20.88 8.72
N MET A 308 -26.64 20.27 7.67
CA MET A 308 -26.24 20.52 6.30
C MET A 308 -26.59 21.97 5.91
N PRO A 309 -25.69 22.71 5.28
CA PRO A 309 -26.00 24.05 4.83
C PRO A 309 -27.15 24.05 3.80
N THR A 310 -27.95 25.07 3.76
CA THR A 310 -29.07 25.21 2.82
C THR A 310 -28.64 25.76 1.45
N HIS A 311 -27.46 26.37 1.38
CA HIS A 311 -26.89 26.94 0.16
C HIS A 311 -25.45 26.51 -0.01
N CYS A 312 -25.05 26.23 -1.26
CA CYS A 312 -23.68 25.88 -1.62
C CYS A 312 -22.71 27.01 -1.23
N LEU A 313 -21.63 26.64 -0.53
CA LEU A 313 -20.64 27.61 -0.04
C LEU A 313 -19.78 28.18 -1.18
N GLU A 314 -19.71 27.50 -2.32
CA GLU A 314 -18.92 27.91 -3.49
C GLU A 314 -19.71 28.85 -4.43
N CYS A 315 -20.96 28.49 -4.77
CA CYS A 315 -21.74 29.19 -5.80
C CYS A 315 -23.02 29.82 -5.30
N GLY A 316 -23.43 29.61 -4.03
CA GLY A 316 -24.66 30.16 -3.44
C GLY A 316 -25.95 29.49 -3.93
N ALA A 317 -25.91 28.46 -4.78
CA ALA A 317 -27.10 27.75 -5.22
C ALA A 317 -27.78 27.00 -4.05
N LEU A 318 -29.11 26.86 -4.13
CA LEU A 318 -29.86 26.08 -3.15
C LEU A 318 -29.42 24.60 -3.23
N ILE A 319 -29.15 24.06 -2.06
CA ILE A 319 -28.82 22.64 -1.92
C ILE A 319 -30.13 21.86 -1.86
N VAL A 320 -30.27 20.88 -2.77
CA VAL A 320 -31.42 19.99 -2.82
C VAL A 320 -30.96 18.54 -2.72
N ARG A 321 -31.81 17.71 -2.14
CA ARG A 321 -31.63 16.25 -2.12
C ARG A 321 -32.77 15.64 -2.92
N GLU A 322 -32.44 14.81 -3.90
CA GLU A 322 -33.47 14.07 -4.63
C GLU A 322 -34.04 12.95 -3.78
N GLU A 323 -35.33 12.66 -3.98
CA GLU A 323 -36.04 11.64 -3.21
C GLU A 323 -35.46 10.25 -3.51
N GLY A 324 -34.95 9.58 -2.46
CA GLY A 324 -34.30 8.26 -2.59
C GLY A 324 -32.77 8.29 -2.71
N GLU A 325 -32.15 9.46 -2.90
CA GLU A 325 -30.70 9.60 -2.93
C GLU A 325 -30.15 9.90 -1.52
N ALA A 326 -28.93 9.39 -1.23
CA ALA A 326 -28.23 9.68 0.02
C ALA A 326 -27.39 10.96 -0.06
N GLU A 327 -27.21 11.50 -1.25
CA GLU A 327 -26.35 12.63 -1.58
C GLU A 327 -27.15 13.92 -1.77
N TYR A 328 -26.49 15.07 -1.58
CA TYR A 328 -27.05 16.39 -1.77
C TYR A 328 -26.37 17.11 -2.92
#